data_851b30a58a52ac2670f1723e76578160
#
_entry.id   851b30a58a52ac2670f1723e76578160
#
_cell.length_a   1.000
_cell.length_b   1.000
_cell.length_c   1.000
_cell.angle_alpha   90.00
_cell.angle_beta   90.00
_cell.angle_gamma   90.00
#
_symmetry.space_group_name_H-M   'P 1'
#
loop_
_entity.id
_entity.type
_entity.pdbx_description
1 polymer ?
#
loop_
_entity_poly.entity_id
_entity_poly.type
_entity_poly.pdbx_seq_one_letter_code
_entity_poly.pdbx_strand_id
1 'polypeptide(L)'
;MFNSQMNIQQFVGRLVKDPTLKTTQSGKLLMVFPFAYNTYSKTDETGSTACFIDVEAWDKLADFHAPRLKKGMEVVIRGNLVQRRWKDQENKTRSAFKIVARAIVVSDLKRRPEPDHIREAA
;
A
#
# COMPACT_ATOMS: atom_id res chain seq x y z
N MET A 1 10.51 30.99 -2.47
CA MET A 1 10.00 29.87 -3.24
C MET A 1 9.91 28.62 -2.41
N PHE A 2 8.81 27.97 -2.50
CA PHE A 2 8.58 26.75 -1.76
C PHE A 2 9.24 25.59 -2.50
N ASN A 3 10.14 24.89 -1.87
CA ASN A 3 10.98 23.92 -2.54
C ASN A 3 10.95 22.55 -1.85
N SER A 4 9.89 22.29 -1.15
CA SER A 4 9.80 21.07 -0.35
C SER A 4 9.42 19.87 -1.20
N GLN A 5 10.03 18.73 -0.89
CA GLN A 5 9.67 17.43 -1.47
C GLN A 5 9.02 16.54 -0.43
N MET A 6 8.41 17.14 0.58
CA MET A 6 7.88 16.42 1.72
C MET A 6 6.52 15.78 1.42
N ASN A 7 6.56 14.72 0.65
CA ASN A 7 5.37 13.95 0.34
C ASN A 7 5.67 12.52 0.77
N ILE A 8 5.50 12.26 2.07
CA ILE A 8 5.83 10.97 2.65
C ILE A 8 4.63 10.48 3.44
N GLN A 9 4.15 9.30 3.10
CA GLN A 9 3.09 8.62 3.82
C GLN A 9 3.61 7.31 4.34
N GLN A 10 3.07 6.89 5.48
CA GLN A 10 3.39 5.60 6.04
C GLN A 10 2.11 4.94 6.51
N PHE A 11 1.90 3.71 6.07
CA PHE A 11 0.70 2.96 6.38
C PHE A 11 1.05 1.59 6.91
N VAL A 12 0.20 1.10 7.80
CA VAL A 12 0.21 -0.31 8.19
C VAL A 12 -1.10 -0.90 7.71
N GLY A 13 -1.03 -2.00 6.99
CA GLY A 13 -2.24 -2.62 6.47
C GLY A 13 -1.93 -3.97 5.85
N ARG A 14 -2.85 -4.42 5.00
CA ARG A 14 -2.76 -5.76 4.44
C ARG A 14 -2.98 -5.74 2.94
N LEU A 15 -2.33 -6.68 2.26
CA LEU A 15 -2.59 -6.89 0.83
C LEU A 15 -3.99 -7.48 0.66
N VAL A 16 -4.73 -6.92 -0.27
CA VAL A 16 -6.07 -7.42 -0.59
C VAL A 16 -5.98 -8.58 -1.58
N LYS A 17 -4.95 -8.58 -2.41
CA LYS A 17 -4.67 -9.64 -3.38
C LYS A 17 -3.17 -9.84 -3.48
N ASP A 18 -2.78 -10.97 -4.07
CA ASP A 18 -1.37 -11.18 -4.40
C ASP A 18 -0.91 -10.09 -5.36
N PRO A 19 0.36 -9.68 -5.27
CA PRO A 19 0.87 -8.65 -6.17
C PRO A 19 0.89 -9.12 -7.62
N THR A 20 0.71 -8.17 -8.52
CA THR A 20 0.92 -8.39 -9.93
C THR A 20 2.27 -7.80 -10.31
N LEU A 21 3.08 -8.58 -11.01
CA LEU A 21 4.40 -8.16 -11.44
C LEU A 21 4.42 -8.12 -12.96
N LYS A 22 4.92 -7.01 -13.50
CA LYS A 22 5.00 -6.88 -14.96
C LYS A 22 6.21 -6.03 -15.33
N THR A 23 6.62 -6.17 -16.60
CA THR A 23 7.71 -5.37 -17.14
C THR A 23 7.10 -4.33 -18.06
N THR A 24 7.50 -3.08 -17.87
CA THR A 24 7.01 -1.99 -18.71
C THR A 24 7.73 -1.99 -20.05
N GLN A 25 7.23 -1.17 -20.98
CA GLN A 25 7.85 -1.05 -22.31
C GLN A 25 9.29 -0.58 -22.23
N SER A 26 9.61 0.22 -21.22
CA SER A 26 10.98 0.71 -21.04
C SER A 26 11.88 -0.30 -20.35
N GLY A 27 11.37 -1.48 -20.04
CA GLY A 27 12.17 -2.52 -19.40
C GLY A 27 12.22 -2.47 -17.90
N LYS A 28 11.40 -1.63 -17.28
CA LYS A 28 11.38 -1.52 -15.84
C LYS A 28 10.39 -2.51 -15.24
N LEU A 29 10.73 -2.97 -14.06
CA LEU A 29 9.92 -3.92 -13.33
C LEU A 29 8.94 -3.17 -12.44
N LEU A 30 7.67 -3.55 -12.51
CA LEU A 30 6.61 -2.89 -11.75
C LEU A 30 5.78 -3.92 -11.02
N MET A 31 5.66 -3.74 -9.71
CA MET A 31 4.77 -4.54 -8.87
C MET A 31 3.62 -3.66 -8.39
N VAL A 32 2.40 -4.16 -8.51
CA VAL A 32 1.21 -3.43 -8.06
C VAL A 32 0.36 -4.37 -7.23
N PHE A 33 -0.19 -3.85 -6.14
CA PHE A 33 -1.18 -4.60 -5.37
C PHE A 33 -2.16 -3.66 -4.70
N PRO A 34 -3.40 -4.11 -4.52
CA PRO A 34 -4.37 -3.35 -3.74
C PRO A 34 -4.09 -3.56 -2.26
N PHE A 35 -4.20 -2.50 -1.49
CA PHE A 35 -3.79 -2.45 -0.10
C PHE A 35 -4.93 -1.87 0.72
N ALA A 36 -5.23 -2.51 1.84
CA ALA A 36 -6.28 -2.08 2.76
C ALA A 36 -5.65 -1.63 4.07
N TYR A 37 -6.09 -0.48 4.56
CA TYR A 37 -5.65 0.02 5.84
C TYR A 37 -6.84 0.63 6.55
N ASN A 38 -6.75 0.75 7.86
CA ASN A 38 -7.83 1.31 8.64
C ASN A 38 -7.48 2.71 9.11
N THR A 39 -8.50 3.56 9.14
CA THR A 39 -8.35 4.87 9.71
C THR A 39 -9.39 5.03 10.81
N TYR A 40 -9.05 5.80 11.82
CA TYR A 40 -9.93 6.02 12.95
C TYR A 40 -11.05 6.98 12.55
N SER A 41 -12.28 6.67 12.96
CA SER A 41 -13.41 7.54 12.73
C SER A 41 -14.27 7.59 13.97
N LYS A 42 -14.57 8.80 14.43
CA LYS A 42 -15.43 8.99 15.60
C LYS A 42 -16.89 8.75 15.28
N THR A 43 -17.24 8.81 14.00
CA THR A 43 -18.64 8.65 13.60
C THR A 43 -19.00 7.23 13.26
N ASP A 44 -18.02 6.35 13.16
CA ASP A 44 -18.22 4.94 12.87
C ASP A 44 -18.43 4.20 14.18
N GLU A 45 -19.41 3.31 14.22
CA GLU A 45 -19.70 2.54 15.43
C GLU A 45 -18.51 1.72 15.90
N THR A 46 -17.71 1.23 14.96
CA THR A 46 -16.54 0.43 15.29
C THR A 46 -15.34 1.28 15.64
N GLY A 47 -15.39 2.57 15.35
CA GLY A 47 -14.26 3.46 15.53
C GLY A 47 -13.21 3.38 14.46
N SER A 48 -13.44 2.59 13.42
CA SER A 48 -12.48 2.49 12.32
C SER A 48 -13.22 2.32 11.00
N THR A 49 -12.57 2.76 9.95
CA THR A 49 -13.08 2.67 8.58
C THR A 49 -11.99 2.09 7.70
N ALA A 50 -12.34 1.10 6.91
CA ALA A 50 -11.40 0.49 5.97
C ALA A 50 -11.24 1.41 4.76
N CYS A 51 -10.01 1.61 4.37
CA CYS A 51 -9.64 2.40 3.20
C CYS A 51 -8.81 1.54 2.28
N PHE A 52 -8.88 1.83 0.99
CA PHE A 52 -8.19 1.03 -0.03
C PHE A 52 -7.42 1.95 -0.95
N ILE A 53 -6.22 1.52 -1.31
CA ILE A 53 -5.39 2.27 -2.24
C ILE A 53 -4.46 1.28 -2.95
N ASP A 54 -4.10 1.59 -4.20
CA ASP A 54 -3.12 0.78 -4.91
C ASP A 54 -1.72 1.20 -4.53
N VAL A 55 -0.85 0.21 -4.39
CA VAL A 55 0.57 0.42 -4.08
C VAL A 55 1.38 -0.06 -5.26
N GLU A 56 2.33 0.78 -5.69
CA GLU A 56 3.28 0.44 -6.74
C GLU A 56 4.67 0.37 -6.15
N ALA A 57 5.45 -0.57 -6.64
CA ALA A 57 6.88 -0.63 -6.32
C ALA A 57 7.63 -0.93 -7.61
N TRP A 58 8.83 -0.35 -7.74
CA TRP A 58 9.59 -0.39 -8.98
C TRP A 58 10.93 -1.07 -8.79
N ASP A 59 11.36 -1.74 -9.83
CA ASP A 59 12.72 -2.29 -9.99
C ASP A 59 13.16 -3.15 -8.82
N LYS A 60 14.21 -2.80 -8.11
CA LYS A 60 14.75 -3.65 -7.05
C LYS A 60 13.75 -3.94 -5.95
N LEU A 61 12.95 -2.95 -5.59
CA LEU A 61 11.93 -3.13 -4.56
C LEU A 61 10.88 -4.13 -5.02
N ALA A 62 10.45 -4.01 -6.28
CA ALA A 62 9.50 -4.94 -6.87
C ALA A 62 10.09 -6.35 -6.96
N ASP A 63 11.32 -6.45 -7.43
CA ASP A 63 11.98 -7.73 -7.59
C ASP A 63 12.11 -8.47 -6.27
N PHE A 64 12.49 -7.75 -5.22
CA PHE A 64 12.66 -8.37 -3.92
C PHE A 64 11.34 -8.83 -3.32
N HIS A 65 10.32 -7.98 -3.40
CA HIS A 65 9.08 -8.23 -2.66
C HIS A 65 8.04 -9.06 -3.41
N ALA A 66 8.02 -9.01 -4.74
CA ALA A 66 6.97 -9.68 -5.48
C ALA A 66 6.84 -11.17 -5.15
N PRO A 67 7.93 -11.95 -5.06
CA PRO A 67 7.78 -13.37 -4.73
C PRO A 67 7.45 -13.63 -3.26
N ARG A 68 7.59 -12.61 -2.41
CA ARG A 68 7.43 -12.80 -0.97
C ARG A 68 6.09 -12.34 -0.44
N LEU A 69 5.45 -11.38 -1.10
CA LEU A 69 4.20 -10.83 -0.62
C LEU A 69 3.02 -11.67 -1.09
N LYS A 70 2.06 -11.86 -0.20
CA LYS A 70 0.87 -12.65 -0.48
C LYS A 70 -0.34 -11.94 0.09
N LYS A 71 -1.48 -12.23 -0.50
CA LYS A 71 -2.78 -11.75 -0.01
C LYS A 71 -2.88 -11.96 1.50
N GLY A 72 -3.34 -10.95 2.19
CA GLY A 72 -3.59 -11.01 3.62
C GLY A 72 -2.39 -10.70 4.51
N MET A 73 -1.20 -10.62 3.94
CA MET A 73 -0.02 -10.29 4.74
C MET A 73 -0.06 -8.86 5.22
N GLU A 74 0.36 -8.66 6.45
CA GLU A 74 0.45 -7.33 7.03
C GLU A 74 1.81 -6.74 6.70
N VAL A 75 1.79 -5.52 6.18
CA VAL A 75 3.03 -4.84 5.80
C VAL A 75 2.94 -3.38 6.22
N VAL A 76 4.11 -2.78 6.39
CA VAL A 76 4.25 -1.35 6.55
C VAL A 76 4.75 -0.81 5.21
N ILE A 77 4.00 0.14 4.66
CA ILE A 77 4.35 0.77 3.38
C ILE A 77 4.73 2.21 3.66
N ARG A 78 5.88 2.62 3.17
CA ARG A 78 6.29 4.00 3.24
C ARG A 78 6.55 4.47 1.82
N GLY A 79 5.97 5.61 1.45
CA GLY A 79 6.14 6.09 0.09
C GLY A 79 5.49 7.43 -0.16
N ASN A 80 5.31 7.72 -1.42
CA ASN A 80 4.80 8.99 -1.89
C ASN A 80 3.39 8.81 -2.43
N LEU A 81 2.52 9.75 -2.12
CA LEU A 81 1.15 9.75 -2.66
C LEU A 81 1.19 10.44 -4.01
N VAL A 82 0.66 9.79 -5.02
CA VAL A 82 0.67 10.30 -6.39
C VAL A 82 -0.73 10.22 -6.94
N GLN A 83 -1.16 11.27 -7.60
CA GLN A 83 -2.45 11.29 -8.27
C GLN A 83 -2.22 11.07 -9.75
N ARG A 84 -2.99 10.16 -10.32
CA ARG A 84 -2.97 9.87 -11.75
C ARG A 84 -4.27 10.37 -12.35
N ARG A 85 -4.17 11.01 -13.50
CA ARG A 85 -5.34 11.50 -14.24
C ARG A 85 -5.29 10.94 -15.65
N TRP A 86 -6.47 10.64 -16.18
CA TRP A 86 -6.59 10.18 -17.55
C TRP A 86 -7.99 10.50 -18.04
N LYS A 87 -8.18 10.35 -19.35
CA LYS A 87 -9.50 10.53 -19.95
C LYS A 87 -10.08 9.17 -20.28
N ASP A 88 -11.35 8.97 -19.94
CA ASP A 88 -12.02 7.73 -20.23
C ASP A 88 -12.58 7.75 -21.66
N GLN A 89 -13.31 6.70 -22.02
CA GLN A 89 -13.85 6.58 -23.36
C GLN A 89 -14.88 7.65 -23.69
N GLU A 90 -15.48 8.24 -22.67
CA GLU A 90 -16.44 9.32 -22.84
C GLU A 90 -15.79 10.69 -22.79
N ASN A 91 -14.47 10.73 -22.84
CA ASN A 91 -13.68 11.96 -22.81
C ASN A 91 -13.82 12.73 -21.49
N LYS A 92 -14.21 12.06 -20.44
CA LYS A 92 -14.26 12.65 -19.11
C LYS A 92 -12.97 12.43 -18.38
N THR A 93 -12.54 13.45 -17.64
CA THR A 93 -11.32 13.33 -16.84
C THR A 93 -11.59 12.47 -15.62
N ARG A 94 -10.75 11.46 -15.43
CA ARG A 94 -10.79 10.60 -14.26
C ARG A 94 -9.50 10.74 -13.50
N SER A 95 -9.55 10.43 -12.22
CA SER A 95 -8.34 10.45 -11.42
C SER A 95 -8.39 9.38 -10.35
N ALA A 96 -7.22 8.99 -9.89
CA ALA A 96 -7.07 8.05 -8.79
C ALA A 96 -5.76 8.34 -8.10
N PHE A 97 -5.70 8.04 -6.80
CA PHE A 97 -4.47 8.15 -6.04
C PHE A 97 -3.85 6.78 -5.89
N LYS A 98 -2.53 6.78 -5.79
CA LYS A 98 -1.77 5.56 -5.51
C LYS A 98 -0.58 5.93 -4.65
N ILE A 99 0.00 4.93 -4.01
CA ILE A 99 1.24 5.10 -3.27
C ILE A 99 2.36 4.48 -4.09
N VAL A 100 3.40 5.26 -4.34
CA VAL A 100 4.63 4.73 -4.92
C VAL A 100 5.52 4.40 -3.74
N ALA A 101 5.70 3.11 -3.47
CA ALA A 101 6.43 2.66 -2.30
C ALA A 101 7.90 2.95 -2.42
N ARG A 102 8.49 3.41 -1.32
CA ARG A 102 9.94 3.57 -1.19
C ARG A 102 10.52 2.52 -0.27
N ALA A 103 9.70 2.01 0.65
CA ALA A 103 10.10 0.95 1.55
C ALA A 103 8.87 0.10 1.85
N ILE A 104 9.09 -1.20 1.97
CA ILE A 104 8.07 -2.16 2.34
C ILE A 104 8.67 -3.05 3.38
N VAL A 105 8.03 -3.14 4.54
CA VAL A 105 8.49 -3.99 5.63
C VAL A 105 7.38 -4.96 5.99
N VAL A 106 7.68 -6.25 5.95
CA VAL A 106 6.70 -7.25 6.35
C VAL A 106 6.64 -7.26 7.86
N SER A 107 5.43 -7.11 8.38
CA SER A 107 5.24 -7.11 9.82
C SER A 107 5.41 -8.51 10.37
N ASP A 108 6.08 -8.62 11.51
CA ASP A 108 6.25 -9.90 12.20
C ASP A 108 5.14 -10.18 13.19
N LEU A 109 4.18 -9.28 13.31
CA LEU A 109 3.12 -9.46 14.31
C LEU A 109 2.36 -10.75 14.10
N LYS A 110 2.17 -11.17 12.86
CA LYS A 110 1.43 -12.40 12.60
C LYS A 110 2.19 -13.64 13.01
N ARG A 111 3.48 -13.54 13.18
CA ARG A 111 4.32 -14.68 13.52
C ARG A 111 4.50 -14.84 15.03
N ARG A 112 4.11 -13.83 15.79
CA ARG A 112 4.26 -13.87 17.22
C ARG A 112 3.25 -14.85 17.81
N PRO A 113 3.66 -15.63 18.79
CA PRO A 113 2.67 -16.38 19.53
C PRO A 113 1.71 -15.38 20.12
N GLU A 114 0.46 -15.75 20.13
CA GLU A 114 -0.49 -14.86 20.75
C GLU A 114 -0.23 -14.89 22.22
N PRO A 115 0.12 -13.98 22.76
CA PRO A 115 0.48 -13.91 24.15
C PRO A 115 -0.60 -13.54 25.01
N ASP A 116 -0.35 -13.93 24.08
CA ASP A 116 -0.51 -13.70 24.15
C ASP A 116 -0.67 -13.07 24.55
N HIS A 117 -0.86 -12.94 24.82
CA HIS A 117 -0.81 -12.20 24.94
C HIS A 117 -0.83 -11.17 24.88
N ILE A 118 -0.44 -11.06 24.78
CA ILE A 118 -0.39 -9.91 24.64
C ILE A 118 -1.34 -9.22 24.05
N ARG A 119 -2.03 -9.33 23.74
CA ARG A 119 -2.81 -8.72 23.16
C ARG A 119 -3.84 -8.43 23.71
N GLU A 120 -3.73 -8.86 24.28
CA GLU A 120 -4.14 -8.78 24.70
C GLU A 120 -4.15 -8.20 25.23
N ALA A 121 -4.00 -8.12 25.46
CA ALA A 121 -3.82 -7.75 25.85
C ALA A 121 -3.98 -7.22 25.99
N ALA A 122 -4.17 -7.14 26.02
CA ALA A 122 -4.19 -6.84 25.98
C ALA A 122 -4.17 -6.69 25.99
#